data_784cd7635b8f957bc99ccf38168c3b4f
#
_entry.id   784cd7635b8f957bc99ccf38168c3b4f
#
_cell.length_a   1.000
_cell.length_b   1.000
_cell.length_c   1.000
_cell.angle_alpha   90.00
_cell.angle_beta   90.00
_cell.angle_gamma   90.00
#
_symmetry.space_group_name_H-M   'P 1'
#
loop_
_entity.id
_entity.type
_entity.pdbx_description
1 polymer ?
#
loop_
_entity_poly.entity_id
_entity_poly.type
_entity_poly.pdbx_seq_one_letter_code
_entity_poly.pdbx_strand_id
1 'polypeptide(L)'
;WAMFYVAPKGWLYADCSFGASMARRGDETLRQHYFGNLDPDRMVANSVFAAPFTPPMLGFRADPCDNQTGEVEADGVGLYGDETVSSKELVQYIEE
;
A
#
# COMPACT_ATOMS: atom_id res chain seq x y z
N TRP A 1 1.02 -4.14 -0.89
CA TRP A 1 1.61 -5.29 -1.59
C TRP A 1 1.94 -6.37 -0.58
N ALA A 2 1.85 -7.63 -0.99
CA ALA A 2 2.31 -8.75 -0.21
C ALA A 2 3.75 -9.13 -0.62
N MET A 3 4.43 -9.84 0.27
CA MET A 3 5.72 -10.48 -0.03
C MET A 3 5.62 -11.96 0.25
N PHE A 4 6.25 -12.77 -0.59
CA PHE A 4 6.36 -14.21 -0.39
C PHE A 4 7.76 -14.71 -0.75
N TYR A 5 8.18 -15.78 -0.10
CA TYR A 5 9.52 -16.33 -0.29
C TYR A 5 9.50 -17.53 -1.24
N VAL A 6 10.40 -17.53 -2.22
CA VAL A 6 10.61 -18.63 -3.16
C VAL A 6 12.08 -18.99 -3.20
N ALA A 7 12.45 -20.18 -2.72
CA ALA A 7 13.82 -20.66 -2.83
C ALA A 7 14.15 -21.05 -4.30
N PRO A 8 15.32 -20.75 -4.82
CA PRO A 8 16.42 -19.94 -4.26
C PRO A 8 16.33 -18.44 -4.60
N LYS A 9 15.20 -17.97 -5.18
CA LYS A 9 15.06 -16.60 -5.69
C LYS A 9 14.98 -15.54 -4.58
N GLY A 10 14.53 -15.93 -3.37
CA GLY A 10 14.36 -15.01 -2.27
C GLY A 10 12.94 -14.45 -2.16
N TRP A 11 12.83 -13.25 -1.60
CA TRP A 11 11.55 -12.56 -1.41
C TRP A 11 11.09 -11.89 -2.70
N LEU A 12 9.87 -12.17 -3.07
CA LEU A 12 9.19 -11.60 -4.24
C LEU A 12 7.96 -10.82 -3.79
N TYR A 13 7.56 -9.83 -4.58
CA TYR A 13 6.36 -9.06 -4.35
C TYR A 13 5.16 -9.63 -5.09
N ALA A 14 3.97 -9.42 -4.53
CA ALA A 14 2.71 -9.63 -5.20
C ALA A 14 1.80 -8.43 -5.01
N ASP A 15 1.34 -7.85 -6.10
CA ASP A 15 0.31 -6.83 -6.07
C ASP A 15 -1.06 -7.48 -6.25
N CYS A 16 -1.67 -7.84 -5.12
CA CYS A 16 -2.97 -8.50 -5.12
C CYS A 16 -4.09 -7.63 -5.69
N SER A 17 -3.98 -6.31 -5.56
CA SER A 17 -4.98 -5.35 -6.03
C SER A 17 -4.97 -5.26 -7.55
N PHE A 18 -3.81 -4.98 -8.16
CA PHE A 18 -3.67 -4.93 -9.60
C PHE A 18 -3.83 -6.31 -10.23
N GLY A 19 -3.26 -7.36 -9.65
CA GLY A 19 -3.46 -8.72 -10.13
C GLY A 19 -4.93 -9.12 -10.19
N ALA A 20 -5.71 -8.83 -9.16
CA ALA A 20 -7.16 -9.08 -9.16
C ALA A 20 -7.90 -8.21 -10.19
N SER A 21 -7.46 -6.97 -10.40
CA SER A 21 -8.04 -6.10 -11.43
C SER A 21 -7.79 -6.65 -12.83
N MET A 22 -6.58 -7.13 -13.12
CA MET A 22 -6.24 -7.75 -14.40
C MET A 22 -7.01 -9.05 -14.62
N ALA A 23 -7.17 -9.87 -13.58
CA ALA A 23 -8.00 -11.07 -13.65
C ALA A 23 -9.45 -10.75 -14.06
N ARG A 24 -10.05 -9.72 -13.45
CA ARG A 24 -11.41 -9.28 -13.81
C ARG A 24 -11.54 -8.77 -15.25
N ARG A 25 -10.45 -8.25 -15.82
CA ARG A 25 -10.39 -7.81 -17.22
C ARG A 25 -10.07 -8.94 -18.21
N GLY A 26 -9.76 -10.13 -17.71
CA GLY A 26 -9.35 -11.27 -18.51
C GLY A 26 -7.91 -11.19 -19.01
N ASP A 27 -7.10 -10.28 -18.49
CA ASP A 27 -5.69 -10.17 -18.83
C ASP A 27 -4.82 -11.06 -17.93
N GLU A 28 -4.70 -12.31 -18.34
CA GLU A 28 -3.94 -13.31 -17.59
C GLU A 28 -2.43 -13.03 -17.59
N THR A 29 -1.90 -12.41 -18.63
CA THR A 29 -0.47 -12.08 -18.74
C THR A 29 -0.09 -11.05 -17.69
N LEU A 30 -0.83 -9.95 -17.59
CA LEU A 30 -0.58 -8.94 -16.56
C LEU A 30 -0.93 -9.45 -15.16
N ARG A 31 -1.97 -10.28 -15.02
CA ARG A 31 -2.26 -10.93 -13.73
C ARG A 31 -1.06 -11.71 -13.20
N GLN A 32 -0.43 -12.50 -14.08
CA GLN A 32 0.77 -13.27 -13.70
C GLN A 32 1.99 -12.39 -13.47
N HIS A 33 2.13 -11.30 -14.22
CA HIS A 33 3.20 -10.33 -13.99
C HIS A 33 3.19 -9.82 -12.54
N TYR A 34 2.02 -9.44 -12.03
CA TYR A 34 1.88 -8.92 -10.66
C TYR A 34 2.00 -9.98 -9.55
N PHE A 35 2.20 -11.24 -9.91
CA PHE A 35 2.56 -12.31 -8.98
C PHE A 35 4.05 -12.62 -9.06
N GLY A 36 4.84 -11.80 -8.43
CA GLY A 36 6.30 -11.92 -8.40
C GLY A 36 7.05 -10.66 -8.84
N ASN A 37 6.34 -9.69 -9.41
CA ASN A 37 6.94 -8.44 -9.91
C ASN A 37 6.10 -7.23 -9.52
N LEU A 38 6.76 -6.08 -9.51
CA LEU A 38 6.15 -4.75 -9.47
C LEU A 38 6.60 -3.97 -10.71
N ASP A 39 5.84 -2.95 -11.07
CA ASP A 39 6.24 -2.04 -12.13
C ASP A 39 7.47 -1.21 -11.71
N PRO A 40 8.33 -0.81 -12.64
CA PRO A 40 9.60 -0.14 -12.32
C PRO A 40 9.43 1.26 -11.74
N ASP A 41 8.28 1.87 -11.95
CA ASP A 41 7.92 3.20 -11.43
C ASP A 41 7.31 3.15 -10.01
N ARG A 42 7.26 1.96 -9.40
CA ARG A 42 6.75 1.78 -8.04
C ARG A 42 7.87 1.73 -7.02
N MET A 43 7.68 2.47 -5.95
CA MET A 43 8.61 2.52 -4.84
C MET A 43 7.99 1.90 -3.59
N VAL A 44 8.74 1.03 -2.92
CA VAL A 44 8.37 0.51 -1.60
C VAL A 44 8.65 1.62 -0.57
N ALA A 45 7.59 2.20 -0.03
CA ALA A 45 7.71 3.27 0.96
C ALA A 45 7.82 2.73 2.38
N ASN A 46 7.18 1.60 2.67
CA ASN A 46 7.17 1.00 4.00
C ASN A 46 7.04 -0.53 3.90
N SER A 47 7.74 -1.24 4.78
CA SER A 47 7.66 -2.70 4.94
C SER A 47 7.07 -3.10 6.30
N VAL A 48 6.62 -2.15 7.09
CA VAL A 48 6.07 -2.38 8.43
C VAL A 48 4.55 -2.39 8.37
N PHE A 49 3.95 -3.29 9.12
CA PHE A 49 2.50 -3.42 9.25
C PHE A 49 2.08 -3.04 10.65
N ALA A 50 1.12 -2.13 10.76
CA ALA A 50 0.52 -1.69 12.02
C ALA A 50 1.55 -1.33 13.12
N ALA A 51 2.63 -0.62 12.73
CA ALA A 51 3.61 -0.14 13.68
C ALA A 51 2.99 0.78 14.74
N PRO A 52 3.44 0.72 15.98
CA PRO A 52 2.97 1.64 17.01
C PRO A 52 3.40 3.07 16.67
N PHE A 53 2.50 4.01 16.88
CA PHE A 53 2.81 5.44 16.74
C PHE A 53 3.58 5.98 17.96
N THR A 54 4.31 7.07 17.74
CA THR A 54 4.99 7.82 18.80
C THR A 54 4.63 9.30 18.67
N PRO A 55 3.83 9.86 19.58
CA PRO A 55 3.16 9.22 20.71
C PRO A 55 2.12 8.16 20.29
N PRO A 56 1.79 7.19 21.15
CA PRO A 56 0.82 6.17 20.82
C PRO A 56 -0.58 6.76 20.67
N MET A 57 -1.36 6.22 19.74
CA MET A 57 -2.79 6.52 19.64
C MET A 57 -3.54 5.96 20.84
N LEU A 58 -4.58 6.67 21.25
CA LEU A 58 -5.55 6.22 22.25
C LEU A 58 -6.78 5.55 21.59
N GLY A 59 -7.09 5.96 20.36
CA GLY A 59 -8.19 5.46 19.59
C GLY A 59 -7.87 4.23 18.73
N PHE A 60 -8.87 3.80 17.98
CA PHE A 60 -8.73 2.70 17.03
C PHE A 60 -7.98 3.16 15.78
N ARG A 61 -7.05 2.34 15.32
CA ARG A 61 -6.35 2.55 14.06
C ARG A 61 -7.19 2.02 12.89
N ALA A 62 -7.56 2.89 11.96
CA ALA A 62 -8.40 2.53 10.81
C ALA A 62 -7.62 1.86 9.69
N ASP A 63 -6.38 2.28 9.45
CA ASP A 63 -5.54 1.77 8.37
C ASP A 63 -4.36 0.94 8.91
N PRO A 64 -4.28 -0.36 8.59
CA PRO A 64 -3.14 -1.19 8.95
C PRO A 64 -1.90 -0.93 8.08
N CYS A 65 -2.06 -0.22 6.97
CA CYS A 65 -0.99 0.07 6.01
C CYS A 65 -0.45 1.47 6.24
N ASP A 66 0.66 1.59 6.92
CA ASP A 66 1.22 2.81 7.52
C ASP A 66 1.44 4.02 6.59
N ASN A 67 1.10 3.93 5.32
CA ASN A 67 1.33 5.01 4.35
C ASN A 67 0.22 5.17 3.30
N GLN A 68 -0.93 4.56 3.48
CA GLN A 68 -2.05 4.72 2.54
C GLN A 68 -2.96 5.88 2.91
N THR A 69 -3.33 5.99 4.17
CA THR A 69 -4.12 7.10 4.68
C THR A 69 -3.47 7.66 5.94
N GLY A 70 -3.72 8.94 6.21
CA GLY A 70 -3.30 9.54 7.47
C GLY A 70 -4.19 9.09 8.61
N GLU A 71 -3.60 8.94 9.78
CA GLU A 71 -4.32 8.74 11.04
C GLU A 71 -4.33 10.07 11.79
N VAL A 72 -5.50 10.51 12.21
CA VAL A 72 -5.66 11.75 12.98
C VAL A 72 -6.45 11.47 14.25
N GLU A 73 -5.93 11.94 15.35
CA GLU A 73 -6.58 11.87 16.65
C GLU A 73 -6.53 13.24 17.32
N ALA A 74 -7.67 13.71 17.80
CA ALA A 74 -7.78 14.94 18.57
C ALA A 74 -8.50 14.65 19.88
N ASP A 75 -7.90 15.05 21.00
CA ASP A 75 -8.45 14.87 22.36
C ASP A 75 -8.85 13.41 22.66
N GLY A 76 -8.07 12.44 22.16
CA GLY A 76 -8.33 11.01 22.34
C GLY A 76 -9.45 10.44 21.47
N VAL A 77 -9.94 11.21 20.49
CA VAL A 77 -10.98 10.79 19.55
C VAL A 77 -10.34 10.65 18.16
N GLY A 78 -10.43 9.46 17.57
CA GLY A 78 -10.00 9.23 16.19
C GLY A 78 -10.95 9.91 15.21
N LEU A 79 -10.37 10.56 14.20
CA LEU A 79 -11.09 11.20 13.11
C LEU A 79 -10.83 10.37 11.85
N TYR A 80 -11.89 9.85 11.24
CA TYR A 80 -11.79 8.85 10.16
C TYR A 80 -12.44 9.33 8.87
N GLY A 81 -11.88 8.86 7.75
CA GLY A 81 -12.46 9.06 6.43
C GLY A 81 -12.45 10.53 5.98
N ASP A 82 -13.54 10.97 5.38
CA ASP A 82 -13.67 12.29 4.75
C ASP A 82 -13.66 13.46 5.74
N GLU A 83 -13.66 13.17 7.03
CA GLU A 83 -13.72 14.22 8.06
C GLU A 83 -12.42 15.02 8.18
N THR A 84 -11.31 14.54 7.68
CA THR A 84 -10.00 15.12 8.04
C THR A 84 -8.96 15.23 6.96
N VAL A 85 -9.04 14.51 5.86
CA VAL A 85 -7.91 14.43 4.92
C VAL A 85 -8.33 14.79 3.51
N SER A 86 -7.79 15.91 3.00
CA SER A 86 -7.65 16.10 1.57
C SER A 86 -6.23 15.71 1.16
N SER A 87 -6.07 14.76 0.29
CA SER A 87 -4.78 14.42 -0.32
C SER A 87 -4.77 14.84 -1.79
N LYS A 88 -3.62 15.33 -2.23
CA LYS A 88 -3.37 15.59 -3.64
C LYS A 88 -2.12 14.83 -4.06
N GLU A 89 -2.29 13.95 -5.03
CA GLU A 89 -1.17 13.25 -5.65
C GLU A 89 -0.80 13.96 -6.96
N LEU A 90 0.49 14.19 -7.16
CA LEU A 90 1.05 14.69 -8.40
C LEU A 90 2.12 13.69 -8.86
N VAL A 91 1.89 13.06 -10.00
CA VAL A 91 2.87 12.19 -10.67
C VAL A 91 3.39 12.90 -11.90
N GLN A 92 4.71 13.06 -11.98
CA GLN A 92 5.39 13.62 -13.14
C GLN A 92 6.36 12.59 -13.70
N TYR A 93 6.17 12.21 -14.95
CA TYR A 93 7.13 11.38 -15.68
C TYR A 93 8.16 12.30 -16.35
N ILE A 94 9.43 11.98 -16.16
CA ILE A 94 10.53 12.67 -16.82
C ILE A 94 11.04 11.73 -17.91
N GLU A 95 10.88 12.12 -19.17
CA GLU A 95 11.49 11.42 -20.29
C GLU A 95 12.93 11.92 -20.43
N GLU A 96 13.88 10.99 -20.50
CA GLU A 96 15.31 11.25 -20.76
C GLU A 96 15.58 11.32 -22.26
#